data_23d3d259ea24240bb41da2f1acf96094
#
_entry.id   23d3d259ea24240bb41da2f1acf96094
#
_cell.length_a   1.000
_cell.length_b   1.000
_cell.length_c   1.000
_cell.angle_alpha   90.00
_cell.angle_beta   90.00
_cell.angle_gamma   90.00
#
_symmetry.space_group_name_H-M   'P 1'
#
loop_
_entity.id
_entity.type
_entity.pdbx_description
1 polymer ?
#
loop_
_entity_poly.entity_id
_entity_poly.type
_entity_poly.pdbx_seq_one_letter_code
_entity_poly.pdbx_strand_id
1 'polypeptide(L)'
;MNSHSPLWSAIAETITAAIDENFGEYSYQPVGGGCINQTYRLQNHSYRFFVKVNGADRVEMLRSEFIALKEMQKTRTIAVPTPLCLGATDQYSFLVLEWLDLRNSHQDQDWALMGKHIAQLHKCTSTKGFGWDRDNTIGSTPQINSWHRDWVSFWIENRLKPQLQLAKQKGYYPKVATKHLWEAVPKLFRDYLPTPSLVHGDLWSGNLSFCEGVPVIYDPALYYGDREVDIAMTELFGRLPKQFYDSYNQHLPLDRGYVQRRSLYNLYHILNHYNLFGGIYAFQADNLMAEVVALC
;
A
#
# COMPACT_ATOMS: atom_id res chain seq x y z
N MET A 1 -26.38 -19.54 7.14
CA MET A 1 -26.50 -18.49 6.11
C MET A 1 -26.36 -19.16 4.76
N ASN A 2 -27.21 -18.81 3.77
CA ASN A 2 -27.35 -19.58 2.51
C ASN A 2 -26.01 -19.68 1.75
N SER A 3 -25.42 -20.85 1.75
CA SER A 3 -24.27 -21.24 0.92
C SER A 3 -24.54 -21.22 -0.60
N HIS A 4 -25.76 -20.87 -1.00
CA HIS A 4 -26.22 -20.89 -2.39
C HIS A 4 -26.30 -19.51 -3.05
N SER A 5 -25.67 -18.47 -2.51
CA SER A 5 -25.55 -17.20 -3.23
C SER A 5 -24.64 -17.38 -4.46
N PRO A 6 -25.02 -16.86 -5.65
CA PRO A 6 -24.21 -16.96 -6.87
C PRO A 6 -22.75 -16.54 -6.67
N LEU A 7 -22.51 -15.53 -5.82
CA LEU A 7 -21.18 -15.08 -5.46
C LEU A 7 -20.34 -16.19 -4.80
N TRP A 8 -20.90 -16.83 -3.74
CA TRP A 8 -20.15 -17.83 -2.97
C TRP A 8 -19.93 -19.12 -3.77
N SER A 9 -20.85 -19.49 -4.65
CA SER A 9 -20.65 -20.60 -5.59
C SER A 9 -19.52 -20.29 -6.56
N ALA A 10 -19.50 -19.09 -7.17
CA ALA A 10 -18.41 -18.69 -8.06
C ALA A 10 -17.04 -18.64 -7.35
N ILE A 11 -16.98 -18.18 -6.10
CA ILE A 11 -15.76 -18.19 -5.28
C ILE A 11 -15.31 -19.65 -5.05
N ALA A 12 -16.20 -20.55 -4.63
CA ALA A 12 -15.87 -21.94 -4.36
C ALA A 12 -15.39 -22.69 -5.61
N GLU A 13 -16.03 -22.47 -6.76
CA GLU A 13 -15.60 -23.01 -8.06
C GLU A 13 -14.21 -22.50 -8.45
N THR A 14 -13.95 -21.19 -8.27
CA THR A 14 -12.64 -20.60 -8.60
C THR A 14 -11.54 -21.12 -7.67
N ILE A 15 -11.85 -21.33 -6.38
CA ILE A 15 -10.92 -21.97 -5.43
C ILE A 15 -10.65 -23.41 -5.85
N THR A 16 -11.69 -24.21 -6.14
CA THR A 16 -11.56 -25.59 -6.61
C THR A 16 -10.60 -25.70 -7.80
N ALA A 17 -10.75 -24.81 -8.78
CA ALA A 17 -9.84 -24.77 -9.93
C ALA A 17 -8.40 -24.36 -9.55
N ALA A 18 -8.22 -23.51 -8.53
CA ALA A 18 -6.91 -23.02 -8.12
C ALA A 18 -6.12 -24.03 -7.26
N ILE A 19 -6.80 -24.87 -6.47
CA ILE A 19 -6.16 -25.87 -5.61
C ILE A 19 -6.11 -27.26 -6.25
N ASP A 20 -6.74 -27.43 -7.42
CA ASP A 20 -6.90 -28.73 -8.14
C ASP A 20 -7.56 -29.82 -7.28
N GLU A 21 -8.45 -29.40 -6.38
CA GLU A 21 -9.16 -30.26 -5.42
C GLU A 21 -10.55 -29.69 -5.15
N ASN A 22 -11.57 -30.56 -5.00
CA ASN A 22 -12.93 -30.12 -4.67
C ASN A 22 -12.94 -29.41 -3.32
N PHE A 23 -13.25 -28.10 -3.31
CA PHE A 23 -13.32 -27.31 -2.06
C PHE A 23 -14.45 -27.78 -1.14
N GLY A 24 -15.52 -28.38 -1.68
CA GLY A 24 -16.58 -29.05 -0.92
C GLY A 24 -17.49 -28.09 -0.14
N GLU A 25 -18.03 -28.58 0.97
CA GLU A 25 -18.86 -27.78 1.88
C GLU A 25 -18.01 -26.75 2.64
N TYR A 26 -18.49 -25.53 2.73
CA TYR A 26 -17.77 -24.42 3.34
C TYR A 26 -18.70 -23.52 4.17
N SER A 27 -18.10 -22.77 5.05
CA SER A 27 -18.73 -21.67 5.79
C SER A 27 -17.97 -20.38 5.58
N TYR A 28 -18.68 -19.26 5.65
CA TYR A 28 -18.06 -17.95 5.59
C TYR A 28 -18.62 -17.02 6.67
N GLN A 29 -17.79 -16.10 7.13
CA GLN A 29 -18.20 -15.09 8.09
C GLN A 29 -17.48 -13.77 7.77
N PRO A 30 -18.16 -12.61 7.94
CA PRO A 30 -17.52 -11.33 7.79
C PRO A 30 -16.40 -11.19 8.82
N VAL A 31 -15.30 -10.53 8.42
CA VAL A 31 -14.21 -10.14 9.29
C VAL A 31 -13.99 -8.63 9.17
N GLY A 32 -13.60 -7.98 10.26
CA GLY A 32 -13.32 -6.54 10.25
C GLY A 32 -11.99 -6.23 9.56
N GLY A 33 -11.77 -4.96 9.19
CA GLY A 33 -10.47 -4.48 8.77
C GLY A 33 -10.39 -3.83 7.38
N GLY A 34 -11.50 -3.59 6.69
CA GLY A 34 -11.47 -2.91 5.40
C GLY A 34 -12.49 -1.78 5.30
N CYS A 35 -12.07 -0.57 4.90
CA CYS A 35 -12.99 0.54 4.60
C CYS A 35 -13.49 0.53 3.14
N ILE A 36 -12.88 -0.27 2.26
CA ILE A 36 -13.08 -0.24 0.81
C ILE A 36 -13.71 -1.53 0.29
N ASN A 37 -13.26 -2.67 0.78
CA ASN A 37 -13.76 -3.99 0.43
C ASN A 37 -14.59 -4.58 1.56
N GLN A 38 -15.58 -5.41 1.22
CA GLN A 38 -16.17 -6.34 2.17
C GLN A 38 -15.19 -7.52 2.33
N THR A 39 -14.90 -7.89 3.55
CA THR A 39 -13.90 -8.93 3.85
C THR A 39 -14.51 -10.07 4.63
N TYR A 40 -14.07 -11.29 4.31
CA TYR A 40 -14.64 -12.51 4.87
C TYR A 40 -13.54 -13.54 5.17
N ARG A 41 -13.78 -14.34 6.20
CA ARG A 41 -13.11 -15.62 6.37
C ARG A 41 -13.97 -16.70 5.71
N LEU A 42 -13.40 -17.40 4.75
CA LEU A 42 -14.01 -18.57 4.10
C LEU A 42 -13.22 -19.80 4.52
N GLN A 43 -13.92 -20.85 4.97
CA GLN A 43 -13.26 -22.06 5.46
C GLN A 43 -14.08 -23.33 5.24
N ASN A 44 -13.36 -24.42 5.10
CA ASN A 44 -13.87 -25.78 5.22
C ASN A 44 -13.05 -26.56 6.28
N HIS A 45 -13.09 -27.89 6.29
CA HIS A 45 -12.34 -28.72 7.24
C HIS A 45 -10.82 -28.67 7.01
N SER A 46 -10.35 -28.40 5.76
CA SER A 46 -8.92 -28.44 5.38
C SER A 46 -8.31 -27.07 5.12
N TYR A 47 -9.12 -26.09 4.68
CA TYR A 47 -8.64 -24.81 4.19
C TYR A 47 -9.29 -23.63 4.88
N ARG A 48 -8.53 -22.56 5.07
CA ARG A 48 -9.01 -21.25 5.48
C ARG A 48 -8.46 -20.19 4.52
N PHE A 49 -9.33 -19.29 4.06
CA PHE A 49 -8.98 -18.21 3.16
C PHE A 49 -9.50 -16.87 3.65
N PHE A 50 -8.78 -15.81 3.33
CA PHE A 50 -9.24 -14.43 3.44
C PHE A 50 -9.80 -14.01 2.08
N VAL A 51 -11.03 -13.52 2.05
CA VAL A 51 -11.71 -13.14 0.80
C VAL A 51 -12.06 -11.67 0.85
N LYS A 52 -11.60 -10.91 -0.14
CA LYS A 52 -12.05 -9.54 -0.41
C LYS A 52 -13.11 -9.57 -1.50
N VAL A 53 -14.22 -8.86 -1.28
CA VAL A 53 -15.34 -8.74 -2.22
C VAL A 53 -15.63 -7.27 -2.48
N ASN A 54 -15.86 -6.92 -3.75
CA ASN A 54 -16.26 -5.58 -4.17
C ASN A 54 -17.22 -5.67 -5.38
N GLY A 55 -17.69 -4.53 -5.89
CA GLY A 55 -18.48 -4.48 -7.13
C GLY A 55 -17.70 -5.01 -8.32
N ALA A 56 -18.38 -5.51 -9.34
CA ALA A 56 -17.76 -6.07 -10.54
C ALA A 56 -16.85 -5.06 -11.27
N ASP A 57 -17.19 -3.76 -11.21
CA ASP A 57 -16.40 -2.65 -11.74
C ASP A 57 -15.03 -2.46 -11.07
N ARG A 58 -14.78 -3.12 -9.93
CA ARG A 58 -13.54 -3.03 -9.15
C ARG A 58 -12.59 -4.21 -9.37
N VAL A 59 -12.85 -5.08 -10.32
CA VAL A 59 -12.01 -6.26 -10.59
C VAL A 59 -10.55 -5.89 -10.88
N GLU A 60 -10.29 -4.78 -11.58
CA GLU A 60 -8.92 -4.36 -11.87
C GLU A 60 -8.17 -3.84 -10.64
N MET A 61 -8.87 -3.27 -9.66
CA MET A 61 -8.28 -2.92 -8.36
C MET A 61 -7.80 -4.19 -7.62
N LEU A 62 -8.67 -5.22 -7.53
CA LEU A 62 -8.30 -6.49 -6.92
C LEU A 62 -7.23 -7.24 -7.71
N ARG A 63 -7.24 -7.14 -9.05
CA ARG A 63 -6.21 -7.71 -9.92
C ARG A 63 -4.84 -7.05 -9.68
N SER A 64 -4.82 -5.74 -9.49
CA SER A 64 -3.58 -5.02 -9.20
C SER A 64 -2.98 -5.47 -7.86
N GLU A 65 -3.82 -5.65 -6.83
CA GLU A 65 -3.38 -6.19 -5.54
C GLU A 65 -2.87 -7.63 -5.66
N PHE A 66 -3.59 -8.49 -6.37
CA PHE A 66 -3.16 -9.88 -6.64
C PHE A 66 -1.76 -9.92 -7.26
N ILE A 67 -1.52 -9.09 -8.27
CA ILE A 67 -0.21 -9.04 -8.96
C ILE A 67 0.86 -8.42 -8.06
N ALA A 68 0.54 -7.37 -7.29
CA ALA A 68 1.46 -6.74 -6.36
C ALA A 68 1.93 -7.73 -5.28
N LEU A 69 1.03 -8.50 -4.68
CA LEU A 69 1.38 -9.55 -3.72
C LEU A 69 2.27 -10.63 -4.35
N LYS A 70 1.95 -11.07 -5.58
CA LYS A 70 2.80 -12.02 -6.33
C LYS A 70 4.21 -11.46 -6.61
N GLU A 71 4.30 -10.17 -6.94
CA GLU A 71 5.58 -9.50 -7.16
C GLU A 71 6.41 -9.44 -5.87
N MET A 72 5.79 -9.06 -4.75
CA MET A 72 6.44 -9.04 -3.45
C MET A 72 6.91 -10.43 -3.02
N GLN A 73 6.10 -11.48 -3.19
CA GLN A 73 6.48 -12.86 -2.88
C GLN A 73 7.75 -13.32 -3.61
N LYS A 74 7.91 -12.93 -4.89
CA LYS A 74 9.10 -13.27 -5.67
C LYS A 74 10.39 -12.74 -5.06
N THR A 75 10.32 -11.63 -4.31
CA THR A 75 11.51 -11.04 -3.66
C THR A 75 12.04 -11.90 -2.52
N ARG A 76 11.20 -12.68 -1.86
CA ARG A 76 11.53 -13.50 -0.67
C ARG A 76 12.15 -12.68 0.47
N THR A 77 11.80 -11.42 0.58
CA THR A 77 12.36 -10.49 1.57
C THR A 77 11.50 -10.34 2.81
N ILE A 78 10.18 -10.30 2.62
CA ILE A 78 9.19 -10.19 3.68
C ILE A 78 7.97 -11.03 3.32
N ALA A 79 7.30 -11.58 4.32
CA ALA A 79 6.07 -12.34 4.09
C ALA A 79 4.91 -11.41 3.70
N VAL A 80 4.10 -11.89 2.77
CA VAL A 80 2.82 -11.32 2.35
C VAL A 80 1.80 -12.44 2.24
N PRO A 81 0.50 -12.19 2.41
CA PRO A 81 -0.52 -13.21 2.18
C PRO A 81 -0.41 -13.78 0.75
N THR A 82 -0.40 -15.09 0.63
CA THR A 82 -0.35 -15.75 -0.69
C THR A 82 -1.65 -15.50 -1.44
N PRO A 83 -1.63 -14.82 -2.61
CA PRO A 83 -2.80 -14.66 -3.44
C PRO A 83 -3.09 -15.96 -4.20
N LEU A 84 -4.26 -16.57 -3.91
CA LEU A 84 -4.67 -17.83 -4.49
C LEU A 84 -5.34 -17.63 -5.85
N CYS A 85 -6.47 -16.94 -5.87
CA CYS A 85 -7.26 -16.74 -7.08
C CYS A 85 -8.02 -15.40 -7.06
N LEU A 86 -8.46 -14.99 -8.23
CA LEU A 86 -9.22 -13.78 -8.51
C LEU A 86 -10.35 -14.13 -9.45
N GLY A 87 -11.53 -13.57 -9.25
CA GLY A 87 -12.67 -13.77 -10.13
C GLY A 87 -13.65 -12.62 -10.10
N ALA A 88 -14.65 -12.71 -10.99
CA ALA A 88 -15.78 -11.80 -11.03
C ALA A 88 -17.06 -12.54 -11.46
N THR A 89 -18.18 -12.03 -11.00
CA THR A 89 -19.54 -12.32 -11.48
C THR A 89 -20.10 -11.06 -12.11
N ASP A 90 -21.34 -11.08 -12.58
CA ASP A 90 -21.99 -9.90 -13.15
C ASP A 90 -22.09 -8.72 -12.16
N GLN A 91 -22.15 -8.99 -10.85
CA GLN A 91 -22.36 -7.98 -9.82
C GLN A 91 -21.16 -7.76 -8.91
N TYR A 92 -20.27 -8.75 -8.75
CA TYR A 92 -19.19 -8.74 -7.79
C TYR A 92 -17.86 -9.12 -8.41
N SER A 93 -16.79 -8.59 -7.85
CA SER A 93 -15.42 -9.09 -8.00
C SER A 93 -14.90 -9.58 -6.66
N PHE A 94 -13.98 -10.54 -6.69
CA PHE A 94 -13.40 -11.10 -5.47
C PHE A 94 -11.94 -11.48 -5.65
N LEU A 95 -11.20 -11.37 -4.54
CA LEU A 95 -9.81 -11.80 -4.41
C LEU A 95 -9.72 -12.77 -3.21
N VAL A 96 -9.16 -13.93 -3.44
CA VAL A 96 -8.94 -14.96 -2.41
C VAL A 96 -7.47 -15.01 -2.07
N LEU A 97 -7.18 -14.82 -0.79
CA LEU A 97 -5.84 -14.85 -0.20
C LEU A 97 -5.74 -15.97 0.83
N GLU A 98 -4.52 -16.39 1.11
CA GLU A 98 -4.19 -17.18 2.27
C GLU A 98 -4.73 -16.53 3.55
N TRP A 99 -5.27 -17.36 4.46
CA TRP A 99 -5.59 -16.89 5.81
C TRP A 99 -4.36 -16.91 6.68
N LEU A 100 -4.02 -15.79 7.26
CA LEU A 100 -2.96 -15.67 8.25
C LEU A 100 -3.57 -15.30 9.62
N ASP A 101 -3.15 -15.98 10.67
CA ASP A 101 -3.52 -15.65 12.05
C ASP A 101 -2.67 -14.46 12.53
N LEU A 102 -3.00 -13.27 12.01
CA LEU A 102 -2.28 -12.04 12.24
C LEU A 102 -2.43 -11.52 13.67
N ARG A 103 -1.34 -11.07 14.28
CA ARG A 103 -1.30 -10.53 15.64
C ARG A 103 -0.38 -9.33 15.71
N ASN A 104 -0.71 -8.39 16.58
CA ASN A 104 0.23 -7.35 16.97
C ASN A 104 1.33 -7.94 17.86
N SER A 105 2.55 -7.46 17.70
CA SER A 105 3.64 -7.81 18.59
C SER A 105 4.01 -6.65 19.51
N HIS A 106 4.38 -6.98 20.75
CA HIS A 106 4.94 -6.07 21.73
C HIS A 106 6.43 -6.37 21.97
N GLN A 107 7.04 -7.29 21.19
CA GLN A 107 8.43 -7.71 21.35
C GLN A 107 9.34 -6.86 20.46
N ASP A 108 10.38 -6.31 21.06
CA ASP A 108 11.38 -5.48 20.35
C ASP A 108 12.07 -6.20 19.21
N GLN A 109 12.32 -7.52 19.39
CA GLN A 109 12.95 -8.35 18.36
C GLN A 109 12.09 -8.51 17.10
N ASP A 110 10.75 -8.57 17.23
CA ASP A 110 9.85 -8.70 16.10
C ASP A 110 9.85 -7.41 15.27
N TRP A 111 9.85 -6.25 15.94
CA TRP A 111 9.96 -4.96 15.28
C TRP A 111 11.34 -4.74 14.63
N ALA A 112 12.41 -5.21 15.26
CA ALA A 112 13.74 -5.19 14.64
C ALA A 112 13.76 -6.08 13.38
N LEU A 113 13.12 -7.25 13.43
CA LEU A 113 13.00 -8.15 12.27
C LEU A 113 12.16 -7.51 11.16
N MET A 114 11.05 -6.85 11.48
CA MET A 114 10.24 -6.07 10.52
C MET A 114 11.10 -5.01 9.81
N GLY A 115 11.84 -4.19 10.55
CA GLY A 115 12.74 -3.17 9.98
C GLY A 115 13.79 -3.75 9.05
N LYS A 116 14.40 -4.88 9.42
CA LYS A 116 15.35 -5.61 8.56
C LYS A 116 14.71 -6.08 7.26
N HIS A 117 13.53 -6.70 7.33
CA HIS A 117 12.83 -7.25 6.17
C HIS A 117 12.35 -6.14 5.21
N ILE A 118 11.86 -5.01 5.73
CA ILE A 118 11.53 -3.84 4.90
C ILE A 118 12.80 -3.27 4.24
N ALA A 119 13.91 -3.19 4.94
CA ALA A 119 15.19 -2.77 4.34
C ALA A 119 15.63 -3.73 3.21
N GLN A 120 15.38 -5.03 3.34
CA GLN A 120 15.64 -6.01 2.28
C GLN A 120 14.71 -5.85 1.08
N LEU A 121 13.42 -5.59 1.30
CA LEU A 121 12.46 -5.29 0.23
C LEU A 121 12.92 -4.06 -0.56
N HIS A 122 13.33 -2.99 0.11
CA HIS A 122 13.79 -1.76 -0.53
C HIS A 122 15.11 -1.90 -1.28
N LYS A 123 15.86 -2.99 -1.09
CA LYS A 123 17.04 -3.33 -1.91
C LYS A 123 16.68 -3.97 -3.24
N CYS A 124 15.42 -4.38 -3.45
CA CYS A 124 14.92 -4.85 -4.74
C CYS A 124 14.67 -3.62 -5.63
N THR A 125 15.47 -3.45 -6.69
CA THR A 125 15.46 -2.25 -7.50
C THR A 125 15.05 -2.51 -8.95
N SER A 126 14.59 -1.46 -9.65
CA SER A 126 14.25 -1.50 -11.06
C SER A 126 15.31 -0.79 -11.92
N THR A 127 15.63 -1.39 -13.07
CA THR A 127 16.46 -0.74 -14.11
C THR A 127 15.63 0.14 -15.05
N LYS A 128 14.28 0.01 -15.02
CA LYS A 128 13.36 0.82 -15.83
C LYS A 128 13.22 2.25 -15.32
N GLY A 129 13.54 2.50 -14.04
CA GLY A 129 13.32 3.76 -13.33
C GLY A 129 12.20 3.65 -12.31
N PHE A 130 11.48 4.75 -12.07
CA PHE A 130 10.39 4.89 -11.10
C PHE A 130 9.03 4.65 -11.79
N GLY A 131 8.17 3.83 -11.18
CA GLY A 131 6.89 3.46 -11.76
C GLY A 131 6.58 1.97 -11.61
N TRP A 132 5.62 1.48 -12.37
CA TRP A 132 5.28 0.06 -12.45
C TRP A 132 4.66 -0.26 -13.81
N ASP A 133 4.60 -1.54 -14.20
CA ASP A 133 4.07 -1.96 -15.51
C ASP A 133 2.55 -1.82 -15.65
N ARG A 134 1.88 -1.32 -14.61
CA ARG A 134 0.45 -1.03 -14.57
C ARG A 134 0.11 0.05 -13.57
N ASP A 135 -0.99 0.74 -13.82
CA ASP A 135 -1.63 1.58 -12.81
C ASP A 135 -2.31 0.68 -11.76
N ASN A 136 -2.40 1.16 -10.53
CA ASN A 136 -3.10 0.51 -9.44
C ASN A 136 -3.93 1.52 -8.64
N THR A 137 -4.21 1.23 -7.39
CA THR A 137 -4.92 2.15 -6.51
C THR A 137 -4.21 2.31 -5.18
N ILE A 138 -4.40 3.47 -4.55
CA ILE A 138 -4.15 3.69 -3.13
C ILE A 138 -5.49 3.91 -2.44
N GLY A 139 -5.90 2.93 -1.65
CA GLY A 139 -7.30 2.82 -1.29
C GLY A 139 -8.17 2.61 -2.55
N SER A 140 -9.21 3.44 -2.76
CA SER A 140 -10.01 3.43 -3.99
C SER A 140 -9.57 4.49 -5.02
N THR A 141 -8.53 5.27 -4.72
CA THR A 141 -8.02 6.33 -5.61
C THR A 141 -7.08 5.74 -6.65
N PRO A 142 -7.29 6.02 -7.96
CA PRO A 142 -6.34 5.61 -9.00
C PRO A 142 -4.94 6.14 -8.75
N GLN A 143 -3.92 5.29 -8.91
CA GLN A 143 -2.52 5.61 -8.75
C GLN A 143 -1.78 5.33 -10.06
N ILE A 144 -1.33 6.41 -10.71
CA ILE A 144 -0.64 6.37 -12.01
C ILE A 144 0.80 5.91 -11.80
N ASN A 145 1.24 4.94 -12.59
CA ASN A 145 2.56 4.32 -12.45
C ASN A 145 3.36 4.29 -13.76
N SER A 146 3.05 5.17 -14.72
CA SER A 146 3.88 5.33 -15.92
C SER A 146 5.35 5.55 -15.54
N TRP A 147 6.27 4.89 -16.27
CA TRP A 147 7.69 4.89 -15.97
C TRP A 147 8.36 6.25 -16.23
N HIS A 148 9.16 6.70 -15.26
CA HIS A 148 10.01 7.89 -15.33
C HIS A 148 11.44 7.53 -14.99
N ARG A 149 12.40 8.21 -15.63
CA ARG A 149 13.82 8.10 -15.28
C ARG A 149 14.21 8.96 -14.07
N ASP A 150 13.51 10.06 -13.88
CA ASP A 150 13.72 11.02 -12.80
C ASP A 150 12.65 10.93 -11.74
N TRP A 151 13.08 10.84 -10.46
CA TRP A 151 12.19 10.73 -9.34
C TRP A 151 11.32 11.96 -9.11
N VAL A 152 11.92 13.15 -9.21
CA VAL A 152 11.20 14.41 -8.98
C VAL A 152 10.06 14.55 -9.98
N SER A 153 10.33 14.28 -11.25
CA SER A 153 9.31 14.26 -12.30
C SER A 153 8.22 13.22 -12.02
N PHE A 154 8.60 12.00 -11.64
CA PHE A 154 7.63 10.96 -11.27
C PHE A 154 6.74 11.41 -10.11
N TRP A 155 7.34 11.95 -9.05
CA TRP A 155 6.60 12.34 -7.84
C TRP A 155 5.62 13.49 -8.11
N ILE A 156 6.05 14.48 -8.88
CA ILE A 156 5.19 15.60 -9.26
C ILE A 156 4.06 15.14 -10.18
N GLU A 157 4.38 14.43 -11.27
CA GLU A 157 3.40 14.13 -12.32
C GLU A 157 2.46 12.98 -11.94
N ASN A 158 2.96 11.93 -11.28
CA ASN A 158 2.19 10.73 -11.00
C ASN A 158 1.65 10.65 -9.57
N ARG A 159 2.09 11.55 -8.66
CA ARG A 159 1.66 11.55 -7.26
C ARG A 159 0.98 12.85 -6.86
N LEU A 160 1.69 13.97 -6.87
CA LEU A 160 1.15 15.21 -6.31
C LEU A 160 0.09 15.86 -7.21
N LYS A 161 0.34 15.99 -8.52
CA LYS A 161 -0.62 16.63 -9.43
C LYS A 161 -1.96 15.90 -9.50
N PRO A 162 -2.02 14.56 -9.66
CA PRO A 162 -3.29 13.84 -9.67
C PRO A 162 -4.07 14.01 -8.37
N GLN A 163 -3.42 13.91 -7.22
CA GLN A 163 -4.06 14.07 -5.92
C GLN A 163 -4.61 15.49 -5.72
N LEU A 164 -3.86 16.53 -6.09
CA LEU A 164 -4.30 17.92 -6.01
C LEU A 164 -5.45 18.21 -6.99
N GLN A 165 -5.43 17.61 -8.18
CA GLN A 165 -6.51 17.74 -9.15
C GLN A 165 -7.81 17.13 -8.62
N LEU A 166 -7.75 15.92 -8.05
CA LEU A 166 -8.90 15.27 -7.40
C LEU A 166 -9.39 16.09 -6.21
N ALA A 167 -8.49 16.59 -5.38
CA ALA A 167 -8.84 17.40 -4.22
C ALA A 167 -9.53 18.71 -4.64
N LYS A 168 -9.07 19.33 -5.72
CA LYS A 168 -9.72 20.53 -6.29
C LYS A 168 -11.13 20.23 -6.77
N GLN A 169 -11.36 19.09 -7.43
CA GLN A 169 -12.71 18.66 -7.85
C GLN A 169 -13.65 18.46 -6.65
N LYS A 170 -13.09 18.16 -5.47
CA LYS A 170 -13.83 18.02 -4.20
C LYS A 170 -13.89 19.30 -3.36
N GLY A 171 -13.48 20.44 -3.94
CA GLY A 171 -13.57 21.74 -3.30
C GLY A 171 -12.38 22.15 -2.43
N TYR A 172 -11.27 21.40 -2.46
CA TYR A 172 -10.05 21.80 -1.77
C TYR A 172 -9.23 22.79 -2.60
N TYR A 173 -8.92 23.91 -2.00
CA TYR A 173 -8.04 24.93 -2.58
C TYR A 173 -6.91 25.19 -1.57
N PRO A 174 -5.66 24.79 -1.88
CA PRO A 174 -4.55 24.94 -0.95
C PRO A 174 -4.26 26.42 -0.65
N LYS A 175 -3.94 26.71 0.62
CA LYS A 175 -3.55 28.06 1.05
C LYS A 175 -2.21 28.49 0.46
N VAL A 176 -1.30 27.53 0.25
CA VAL A 176 -0.03 27.75 -0.44
C VAL A 176 -0.26 27.60 -1.93
N ALA A 177 0.16 28.59 -2.73
CA ALA A 177 0.04 28.49 -4.17
C ALA A 177 0.89 27.31 -4.70
N THR A 178 0.30 26.46 -5.52
CA THR A 178 0.94 25.22 -6.00
C THR A 178 2.23 25.48 -6.78
N LYS A 179 2.40 26.66 -7.40
CA LYS A 179 3.67 27.06 -8.04
C LYS A 179 4.87 27.01 -7.08
N HIS A 180 4.69 27.42 -5.83
CA HIS A 180 5.75 27.38 -4.82
C HIS A 180 6.11 25.94 -4.43
N LEU A 181 5.12 25.05 -4.42
CA LEU A 181 5.37 23.62 -4.21
C LEU A 181 6.23 23.05 -5.36
N TRP A 182 5.91 23.40 -6.62
CA TRP A 182 6.68 22.92 -7.78
C TRP A 182 8.10 23.47 -7.81
N GLU A 183 8.33 24.67 -7.29
CA GLU A 183 9.66 25.28 -7.13
C GLU A 183 10.45 24.67 -5.97
N ALA A 184 9.75 24.23 -4.91
CA ALA A 184 10.35 23.65 -3.70
C ALA A 184 10.78 22.20 -3.88
N VAL A 185 9.91 21.35 -4.49
CA VAL A 185 10.16 19.91 -4.59
C VAL A 185 11.55 19.56 -5.15
N PRO A 186 12.03 20.13 -6.28
CA PRO A 186 13.36 19.80 -6.80
C PRO A 186 14.51 20.14 -5.84
N LYS A 187 14.33 21.17 -4.99
CA LYS A 187 15.39 21.62 -4.08
C LYS A 187 15.65 20.60 -2.95
N LEU A 188 14.63 19.83 -2.55
CA LEU A 188 14.76 18.76 -1.55
C LEU A 188 15.63 17.58 -2.03
N PHE A 189 15.90 17.50 -3.34
CA PHE A 189 16.65 16.41 -3.96
C PHE A 189 17.99 16.83 -4.55
N ARG A 190 18.49 18.07 -4.25
CA ARG A 190 19.76 18.57 -4.81
C ARG A 190 20.95 17.66 -4.52
N ASP A 191 21.02 17.16 -3.29
CA ASP A 191 22.14 16.35 -2.81
C ASP A 191 21.72 14.89 -2.54
N TYR A 192 20.57 14.49 -3.07
CA TYR A 192 20.04 13.14 -2.89
C TYR A 192 19.46 12.60 -4.20
N LEU A 193 19.99 11.48 -4.65
CA LEU A 193 19.50 10.77 -5.83
C LEU A 193 18.83 9.46 -5.38
N PRO A 194 17.49 9.38 -5.38
CA PRO A 194 16.77 8.16 -5.02
C PRO A 194 17.10 7.00 -5.96
N THR A 195 17.14 5.80 -5.40
CA THR A 195 17.20 4.56 -6.17
C THR A 195 15.79 4.03 -6.36
N PRO A 196 15.40 3.57 -7.58
CA PRO A 196 14.08 2.98 -7.80
C PRO A 196 13.91 1.66 -7.02
N SER A 197 13.50 1.75 -5.78
CA SER A 197 13.29 0.65 -4.84
C SER A 197 11.85 0.14 -4.92
N LEU A 198 11.66 -1.18 -4.77
CA LEU A 198 10.33 -1.75 -4.64
C LEU A 198 9.73 -1.30 -3.30
N VAL A 199 8.69 -0.49 -3.35
CA VAL A 199 7.99 0.03 -2.16
C VAL A 199 6.62 -0.61 -2.00
N HIS A 200 6.16 -0.72 -0.76
CA HIS A 200 4.80 -1.12 -0.45
C HIS A 200 3.79 -0.06 -0.94
N GLY A 201 4.14 1.21 -0.81
CA GLY A 201 3.36 2.35 -1.28
C GLY A 201 2.23 2.81 -0.35
N ASP A 202 1.89 2.02 0.67
CA ASP A 202 0.91 2.35 1.72
C ASP A 202 1.30 1.69 3.05
N LEU A 203 2.54 1.87 3.51
CA LEU A 203 3.13 1.17 4.66
C LEU A 203 2.86 1.89 5.98
N TRP A 204 1.65 1.79 6.49
CA TRP A 204 1.28 2.29 7.82
C TRP A 204 1.00 1.14 8.78
N SER A 205 0.82 1.43 10.08
CA SER A 205 0.62 0.42 11.13
C SER A 205 -0.57 -0.53 10.89
N GLY A 206 -1.56 -0.12 10.08
CA GLY A 206 -2.70 -0.96 9.72
C GLY A 206 -2.44 -1.98 8.61
N ASN A 207 -1.32 -1.85 7.87
CA ASN A 207 -0.96 -2.73 6.75
C ASN A 207 0.25 -3.62 7.08
N LEU A 208 0.61 -3.74 8.36
CA LEU A 208 1.68 -4.61 8.84
C LEU A 208 1.29 -5.33 10.13
N SER A 209 1.74 -6.54 10.28
CA SER A 209 1.42 -7.41 11.41
C SER A 209 2.46 -8.52 11.55
N PHE A 210 2.18 -9.50 12.40
CA PHE A 210 3.03 -10.67 12.61
C PHE A 210 2.17 -11.94 12.57
N CYS A 211 2.70 -12.99 11.95
CA CYS A 211 2.13 -14.33 12.00
C CYS A 211 3.21 -15.24 12.60
N GLU A 212 2.95 -15.80 13.78
CA GLU A 212 3.91 -16.65 14.51
C GLU A 212 5.30 -16.02 14.69
N GLY A 213 5.36 -14.70 14.95
CA GLY A 213 6.59 -13.93 15.08
C GLY A 213 7.25 -13.52 13.75
N VAL A 214 6.72 -13.96 12.62
CA VAL A 214 7.20 -13.56 11.28
C VAL A 214 6.52 -12.26 10.86
N PRO A 215 7.29 -11.21 10.48
CA PRO A 215 6.73 -9.98 9.92
C PRO A 215 5.95 -10.21 8.63
N VAL A 216 4.74 -9.66 8.55
CA VAL A 216 3.85 -9.73 7.38
C VAL A 216 3.37 -8.35 7.01
N ILE A 217 3.36 -8.02 5.71
CA ILE A 217 2.74 -6.82 5.16
C ILE A 217 1.64 -7.20 4.15
N TYR A 218 0.61 -6.37 4.04
CA TYR A 218 -0.56 -6.63 3.20
C TYR A 218 -1.18 -5.32 2.69
N ASP A 219 -2.11 -5.41 1.74
CA ASP A 219 -2.77 -4.26 1.09
C ASP A 219 -1.79 -3.29 0.40
N PRO A 220 -0.89 -3.77 -0.47
CA PRO A 220 0.09 -2.92 -1.11
C PRO A 220 -0.52 -2.01 -2.20
N ALA A 221 -0.01 -0.78 -2.28
CA ALA A 221 -0.12 0.13 -3.42
C ALA A 221 1.22 0.18 -4.18
N LEU A 222 1.73 -0.98 -4.56
CA LEU A 222 3.10 -1.25 -5.02
C LEU A 222 3.51 -0.43 -6.24
N TYR A 223 4.75 0.05 -6.22
CA TYR A 223 5.49 0.57 -7.36
C TYR A 223 6.99 0.61 -7.06
N TYR A 224 7.83 0.96 -8.04
CA TYR A 224 9.24 1.28 -7.80
C TYR A 224 9.38 2.78 -7.56
N GLY A 225 9.80 3.15 -6.36
CA GLY A 225 9.89 4.54 -5.89
C GLY A 225 11.11 4.80 -5.02
N ASP A 226 11.19 6.01 -4.47
CA ASP A 226 12.10 6.28 -3.37
C ASP A 226 11.60 5.54 -2.12
N ARG A 227 12.47 4.69 -1.56
CA ARG A 227 12.19 3.92 -0.34
C ARG A 227 11.75 4.75 0.87
N GLU A 228 12.14 6.03 0.88
CA GLU A 228 11.78 6.94 1.97
C GLU A 228 10.26 7.20 2.05
N VAL A 229 9.50 6.94 0.98
CA VAL A 229 8.02 7.08 0.98
C VAL A 229 7.37 6.13 2.00
N ASP A 230 7.84 4.89 2.05
CA ASP A 230 7.31 3.90 3.00
C ASP A 230 7.70 4.25 4.43
N ILE A 231 8.94 4.68 4.66
CA ILE A 231 9.37 5.07 6.00
C ILE A 231 8.61 6.29 6.50
N ALA A 232 8.38 7.30 5.64
CA ALA A 232 7.56 8.45 5.98
C ALA A 232 6.13 8.05 6.36
N MET A 233 5.54 7.09 5.63
CA MET A 233 4.19 6.61 5.91
C MET A 233 4.10 5.87 7.26
N THR A 234 5.13 5.14 7.69
CA THR A 234 5.17 4.51 9.02
C THR A 234 5.13 5.51 10.17
N GLU A 235 5.43 6.80 9.92
CA GLU A 235 5.44 7.86 10.94
C GLU A 235 4.16 8.70 10.92
N LEU A 236 3.32 8.59 9.87
CA LEU A 236 2.22 9.53 9.64
C LEU A 236 1.03 9.33 10.59
N PHE A 237 0.58 8.09 10.78
CA PHE A 237 -0.59 7.74 11.59
C PHE A 237 -0.25 7.03 12.90
N GLY A 238 0.89 7.36 13.46
CA GLY A 238 1.43 6.74 14.65
C GLY A 238 2.73 6.03 14.34
N ARG A 239 3.78 6.50 15.00
CA ARG A 239 5.14 6.00 14.78
C ARG A 239 5.26 4.55 15.25
N LEU A 240 5.92 3.72 14.46
CA LEU A 240 6.28 2.36 14.86
C LEU A 240 7.30 2.37 16.02
N PRO A 241 7.50 1.25 16.74
CA PRO A 241 8.52 1.14 17.77
C PRO A 241 9.93 1.48 17.27
N LYS A 242 10.75 2.06 18.15
CA LYS A 242 12.11 2.51 17.81
C LYS A 242 12.96 1.42 17.18
N GLN A 243 12.79 0.17 17.61
CA GLN A 243 13.51 -0.99 17.13
C GLN A 243 13.35 -1.24 15.63
N PHE A 244 12.18 -0.89 15.07
CA PHE A 244 11.96 -0.92 13.62
C PHE A 244 12.93 0.02 12.90
N TYR A 245 12.98 1.29 13.31
CA TYR A 245 13.83 2.30 12.65
C TYR A 245 15.31 2.05 12.85
N ASP A 246 15.73 1.63 14.06
CA ASP A 246 17.11 1.32 14.36
C ASP A 246 17.61 0.17 13.47
N SER A 247 16.81 -0.91 13.37
CA SER A 247 17.15 -2.06 12.53
C SER A 247 17.11 -1.71 11.05
N TYR A 248 16.09 -0.95 10.60
CA TYR A 248 16.05 -0.49 9.22
C TYR A 248 17.31 0.30 8.85
N ASN A 249 17.68 1.29 9.67
CA ASN A 249 18.88 2.12 9.44
C ASN A 249 20.19 1.33 9.51
N GLN A 250 20.26 0.29 10.34
CA GLN A 250 21.43 -0.59 10.37
C GLN A 250 21.63 -1.34 9.05
N HIS A 251 20.54 -1.74 8.37
CA HIS A 251 20.60 -2.53 7.14
C HIS A 251 20.56 -1.69 5.86
N LEU A 252 19.94 -0.51 5.91
CA LEU A 252 19.80 0.41 4.78
C LEU A 252 19.64 1.85 5.31
N PRO A 253 20.72 2.54 5.67
CA PRO A 253 20.69 3.88 6.29
C PRO A 253 19.88 4.88 5.45
N LEU A 254 19.02 5.66 6.10
CA LEU A 254 18.35 6.79 5.47
C LEU A 254 19.35 7.91 5.20
N ASP A 255 19.08 8.68 4.16
CA ASP A 255 19.85 9.89 3.85
C ASP A 255 19.64 10.96 4.94
N ARG A 256 20.63 11.84 5.12
CA ARG A 256 20.59 12.91 6.14
C ARG A 256 19.44 13.90 5.91
N GLY A 257 19.03 14.11 4.64
CA GLY A 257 17.93 14.97 4.25
C GLY A 257 16.53 14.32 4.37
N TYR A 258 16.43 13.06 4.79
CA TYR A 258 15.13 12.37 4.93
C TYR A 258 14.10 13.17 5.75
N VAL A 259 14.52 13.75 6.87
CA VAL A 259 13.60 14.51 7.76
C VAL A 259 12.92 15.66 7.02
N GLN A 260 13.61 16.28 6.06
CA GLN A 260 13.07 17.37 5.23
C GLN A 260 12.12 16.84 4.16
N ARG A 261 12.41 15.67 3.55
CA ARG A 261 11.57 15.05 2.52
C ARG A 261 10.33 14.36 3.09
N ARG A 262 10.33 14.00 4.37
CA ARG A 262 9.22 13.31 5.03
C ARG A 262 7.88 14.04 4.87
N SER A 263 7.85 15.36 5.06
CA SER A 263 6.63 16.16 4.91
C SER A 263 6.11 16.14 3.46
N LEU A 264 7.01 16.11 2.47
CA LEU A 264 6.65 15.95 1.07
C LEU A 264 5.98 14.59 0.78
N TYR A 265 6.53 13.50 1.32
CA TYR A 265 5.97 12.16 1.12
C TYR A 265 4.62 12.00 1.84
N ASN A 266 4.54 12.49 3.08
CA ASN A 266 3.31 12.48 3.84
C ASN A 266 2.20 13.34 3.22
N LEU A 267 2.54 14.42 2.52
CA LEU A 267 1.57 15.24 1.79
C LEU A 267 0.77 14.42 0.77
N TYR A 268 1.39 13.48 0.06
CA TYR A 268 0.70 12.59 -0.88
C TYR A 268 -0.40 11.78 -0.17
N HIS A 269 -0.08 11.16 0.94
CA HIS A 269 -1.02 10.34 1.70
C HIS A 269 -2.14 11.19 2.32
N ILE A 270 -1.82 12.36 2.84
CA ILE A 270 -2.82 13.28 3.41
C ILE A 270 -3.77 13.81 2.32
N LEU A 271 -3.27 14.13 1.12
CA LEU A 271 -4.12 14.50 -0.02
C LEU A 271 -5.02 13.33 -0.43
N ASN A 272 -4.50 12.10 -0.44
CA ASN A 272 -5.31 10.91 -0.70
C ASN A 272 -6.41 10.72 0.36
N HIS A 273 -6.07 10.90 1.65
CA HIS A 273 -7.06 10.83 2.72
C HIS A 273 -8.12 11.94 2.60
N TYR A 274 -7.73 13.15 2.20
CA TYR A 274 -8.70 14.18 1.87
C TYR A 274 -9.62 13.73 0.72
N ASN A 275 -9.05 13.16 -0.32
CA ASN A 275 -9.81 12.68 -1.47
C ASN A 275 -10.78 11.53 -1.12
N LEU A 276 -10.47 10.72 -0.13
CA LEU A 276 -11.33 9.62 0.33
C LEU A 276 -12.36 10.06 1.39
N PHE A 277 -11.95 10.89 2.34
CA PHE A 277 -12.70 11.14 3.57
C PHE A 277 -13.02 12.63 3.84
N GLY A 278 -12.35 13.57 3.15
CA GLY A 278 -12.56 15.01 3.36
C GLY A 278 -12.09 15.51 4.73
N GLY A 279 -12.83 16.49 5.27
CA GLY A 279 -12.70 16.93 6.67
C GLY A 279 -11.34 17.51 7.04
N ILE A 280 -10.80 17.05 8.17
CA ILE A 280 -9.58 17.58 8.79
C ILE A 280 -8.32 17.45 7.91
N TYR A 281 -8.34 16.52 6.93
CA TYR A 281 -7.20 16.30 6.05
C TYR A 281 -6.87 17.50 5.16
N ALA A 282 -7.83 18.39 4.88
CA ALA A 282 -7.58 19.67 4.21
C ALA A 282 -6.60 20.54 5.00
N PHE A 283 -6.82 20.69 6.30
CA PHE A 283 -5.95 21.46 7.18
C PHE A 283 -4.54 20.82 7.29
N GLN A 284 -4.48 19.49 7.38
CA GLN A 284 -3.20 18.78 7.43
C GLN A 284 -2.42 18.93 6.12
N ALA A 285 -3.10 18.90 4.97
CA ALA A 285 -2.48 19.13 3.67
C ALA A 285 -1.90 20.55 3.55
N ASP A 286 -2.65 21.57 4.00
CA ASP A 286 -2.16 22.96 4.04
C ASP A 286 -0.89 23.10 4.88
N ASN A 287 -0.84 22.46 6.06
CA ASN A 287 0.33 22.51 6.94
C ASN A 287 1.54 21.84 6.30
N LEU A 288 1.38 20.63 5.73
CA LEU A 288 2.47 19.93 5.07
C LEU A 288 2.97 20.67 3.82
N MET A 289 2.07 21.29 3.04
CA MET A 289 2.49 22.13 1.91
C MET A 289 3.29 23.34 2.39
N ALA A 290 2.87 24.02 3.48
CA ALA A 290 3.61 25.12 4.03
C ALA A 290 4.99 24.70 4.55
N GLU A 291 5.09 23.55 5.23
CA GLU A 291 6.36 22.97 5.67
C GLU A 291 7.30 22.71 4.49
N VAL A 292 6.83 22.01 3.45
CA VAL A 292 7.64 21.72 2.25
C VAL A 292 8.18 22.99 1.62
N VAL A 293 7.37 24.05 1.49
CA VAL A 293 7.79 25.30 0.90
C VAL A 293 8.78 26.07 1.81
N ALA A 294 8.59 26.00 3.12
CA ALA A 294 9.47 26.66 4.09
C ALA A 294 10.88 26.04 4.20
N LEU A 295 11.04 24.76 3.83
CA LEU A 295 12.31 24.04 3.84
C LEU A 295 13.23 24.38 2.64
N CYS A 296 12.77 25.19 1.71
CA CYS A 296 13.40 25.50 0.42
C CYS A 296 13.63 27.00 0.22
#